data_de8236345307b0a78199230ea2a13d17
#
_entry.id   de8236345307b0a78199230ea2a13d17
#
_cell.length_a   1.000
_cell.length_b   1.000
_cell.length_c   1.000
_cell.angle_alpha   90.00
_cell.angle_beta   90.00
_cell.angle_gamma   90.00
#
_symmetry.space_group_name_H-M   'P 1'
#
loop_
_entity.id
_entity.type
_entity.pdbx_description
1 polymer ?
#
loop_
_entity_poly.entity_id
_entity_poly.type
_entity_poly.pdbx_seq_one_letter_code
_entity_poly.pdbx_strand_id
1 'polypeptide(L)'
;HHGVDIIRMGGAVLKNLKSNKLSEGASTITQQYVRNLYLTTEKTWKRKINEILISLNIEKNYSKNEILEGYLNSIYFDHGIYGVEDASIYYFNKHAKDLTLEEAAAIASIPKGPTLYSPIKNPENNKERRNLILREMLNDGLITNEEYEESSKTILKCVGNNPNDDAINAPYFQDLVLQELKKIPEISGKMAGGLKVYTTLNTELYTAINDSIQKRAPESDIETAIYAMEPSTGKVLAVVGGKDYEKSTYNRAVSSSRQPGSSIKPFLYLTALENGFTVATTFASEPTTFYYNNTTYSPTNFQSIYAGFDVSMAYALATSDNIYAVKTHLFLGCDKMVNTLKRFGFSGDIPAIPSLALGVKEVSVKELTEAYSILANSGKQVTPTIITKITNMNDEVLYEAKPKTSRIADESDVYLLSEAMTSVFDDNMTYNIRPTGVSIKSMLTTKYAAKSGSTDTDNWMVGYNPDIVVSVWSGYDNNKEIISSLDAKFGKYIWADTVEAYYRITGITPSWYETPQDVISVEINPTTGFYAAFGEYTKPIYFKKENLPWFVNFKND
;
A
#
# COMPACT_ATOMS: atom_id res chain seq x y z
N HIS A 1 22.00 2.94 38.32
CA HIS A 1 20.73 2.20 38.33
C HIS A 1 20.89 0.89 37.54
N HIS A 2 20.24 -0.18 38.00
CA HIS A 2 20.24 -1.47 37.32
C HIS A 2 18.93 -1.65 36.54
N GLY A 3 18.67 -0.75 35.57
CA GLY A 3 17.50 -0.78 34.69
C GLY A 3 16.21 -0.13 35.25
N VAL A 4 16.06 -0.08 36.57
CA VAL A 4 14.88 0.48 37.24
C VAL A 4 15.32 1.32 38.44
N ASP A 5 14.75 2.51 38.60
CA ASP A 5 14.96 3.38 39.75
C ASP A 5 13.76 3.35 40.68
N ILE A 6 13.79 2.42 41.64
CA ILE A 6 12.68 2.18 42.57
C ILE A 6 12.44 3.42 43.48
N ILE A 7 13.50 4.12 43.87
CA ILE A 7 13.42 5.29 44.75
C ILE A 7 12.72 6.43 44.02
N ARG A 8 13.12 6.69 42.77
CA ARG A 8 12.53 7.73 41.93
C ARG A 8 11.09 7.40 41.51
N MET A 9 10.80 6.12 41.27
CA MET A 9 9.43 5.65 41.00
C MET A 9 8.51 5.88 42.21
N GLY A 10 8.94 5.56 43.42
CA GLY A 10 8.20 5.83 44.65
C GLY A 10 7.95 7.30 44.87
N GLY A 11 8.97 8.13 44.65
CA GLY A 11 8.88 9.60 44.74
C GLY A 11 7.91 10.23 43.72
N ALA A 12 7.97 9.74 42.46
CA ALA A 12 7.05 10.20 41.41
C ALA A 12 5.60 9.80 41.67
N VAL A 13 5.34 8.60 42.19
CA VAL A 13 3.99 8.17 42.60
C VAL A 13 3.44 9.07 43.73
N LEU A 14 4.23 9.34 44.73
CA LEU A 14 3.82 10.23 45.86
C LEU A 14 3.54 11.68 45.40
N LYS A 15 4.35 12.19 44.46
CA LYS A 15 4.22 13.55 43.95
C LYS A 15 3.02 13.69 43.00
N ASN A 16 2.79 12.68 42.15
CA ASN A 16 1.62 12.65 41.27
C ASN A 16 0.30 12.49 42.05
N LEU A 17 0.30 11.76 43.16
CA LEU A 17 -0.84 11.65 44.08
C LEU A 17 -1.14 12.98 44.79
N LYS A 18 -0.11 13.78 45.13
CA LYS A 18 -0.27 15.09 45.78
C LYS A 18 -0.70 16.18 44.80
N SER A 19 -0.29 16.13 43.53
CA SER A 19 -0.52 17.19 42.55
C SER A 19 -1.73 16.98 41.64
N ASN A 20 -2.41 15.85 41.71
CA ASN A 20 -3.49 15.42 40.78
C ASN A 20 -3.14 15.59 39.29
N LYS A 21 -1.85 15.65 38.94
CA LYS A 21 -1.30 15.76 37.59
C LYS A 21 -0.16 14.78 37.44
N LEU A 22 -0.13 14.07 36.30
CA LEU A 22 0.99 13.22 35.87
C LEU A 22 2.18 14.10 35.43
N SER A 23 2.90 14.71 36.37
CA SER A 23 3.90 15.73 36.09
C SER A 23 5.35 15.24 36.06
N GLU A 24 5.66 14.07 36.59
CA GLU A 24 7.04 13.53 36.59
C GLU A 24 7.12 12.10 36.03
N GLY A 25 8.05 11.92 35.07
CA GLY A 25 8.43 10.62 34.54
C GLY A 25 9.62 10.05 35.33
N ALA A 26 9.48 8.81 35.83
CA ALA A 26 10.51 8.10 36.60
C ALA A 26 11.17 6.97 35.78
N SER A 27 11.06 6.97 34.48
CA SER A 27 11.64 5.93 33.62
C SER A 27 13.13 6.18 33.37
N THR A 28 13.94 5.14 33.52
CA THR A 28 15.38 5.17 33.22
C THR A 28 15.63 5.18 31.70
N ILE A 29 16.87 5.46 31.26
CA ILE A 29 17.30 5.34 29.87
C ILE A 29 17.01 3.93 29.34
N THR A 30 17.33 2.89 30.11
CA THR A 30 17.06 1.48 29.75
C THR A 30 15.57 1.23 29.52
N GLN A 31 14.70 1.77 30.38
CA GLN A 31 13.24 1.67 30.20
C GLN A 31 12.74 2.42 28.96
N GLN A 32 13.33 3.57 28.66
CA GLN A 32 12.98 4.33 27.45
C GLN A 32 13.45 3.59 26.20
N TYR A 33 14.63 3.01 26.22
CA TYR A 33 15.18 2.18 25.15
C TYR A 33 14.29 0.97 24.86
N VAL A 34 13.92 0.21 25.91
CA VAL A 34 12.99 -0.92 25.82
C VAL A 34 11.63 -0.51 25.22
N ARG A 35 11.10 0.60 25.71
CA ARG A 35 9.82 1.11 25.22
C ARG A 35 9.86 1.46 23.75
N ASN A 36 10.94 2.07 23.28
CA ASN A 36 11.06 2.48 21.88
C ASN A 36 11.20 1.29 20.92
N LEU A 37 11.90 0.23 21.34
CA LEU A 37 12.19 -0.93 20.49
C LEU A 37 11.15 -2.06 20.54
N TYR A 38 10.59 -2.33 21.73
CA TYR A 38 9.86 -3.58 21.98
C TYR A 38 8.39 -3.40 22.35
N LEU A 39 7.93 -2.18 22.61
CA LEU A 39 6.59 -1.97 23.16
C LEU A 39 5.76 -1.00 22.32
N THR A 40 4.44 -1.16 22.41
CA THR A 40 3.47 -0.24 21.80
C THR A 40 3.37 1.09 22.56
N THR A 41 2.81 2.11 21.92
CA THR A 41 2.54 3.43 22.53
C THR A 41 1.39 3.44 23.55
N GLU A 42 0.66 2.31 23.68
CA GLU A 42 -0.45 2.20 24.61
C GLU A 42 -0.03 2.37 26.08
N LYS A 43 -0.77 3.19 26.83
CA LYS A 43 -0.50 3.45 28.25
C LYS A 43 -1.23 2.44 29.14
N THR A 44 -0.77 1.17 29.14
CA THR A 44 -1.36 0.11 29.96
C THR A 44 -0.41 -0.37 31.09
N TRP A 45 -0.98 -0.84 32.20
CA TRP A 45 -0.19 -1.45 33.28
C TRP A 45 0.57 -2.70 32.81
N LYS A 46 -0.02 -3.50 31.96
CA LYS A 46 0.61 -4.70 31.38
C LYS A 46 1.87 -4.33 30.58
N ARG A 47 1.79 -3.28 29.76
CA ARG A 47 2.94 -2.76 29.05
C ARG A 47 4.04 -2.28 29.99
N LYS A 48 3.70 -1.58 31.09
CA LYS A 48 4.68 -1.06 32.05
C LYS A 48 5.40 -2.17 32.82
N ILE A 49 4.71 -3.27 33.13
CA ILE A 49 5.33 -4.44 33.76
C ILE A 49 6.30 -5.10 32.77
N ASN A 50 5.90 -5.28 31.53
CA ASN A 50 6.79 -5.83 30.49
C ASN A 50 8.02 -4.94 30.26
N GLU A 51 7.85 -3.60 30.24
CA GLU A 51 8.96 -2.65 30.15
C GLU A 51 10.00 -2.88 31.28
N ILE A 52 9.54 -3.05 32.51
CA ILE A 52 10.41 -3.32 33.68
C ILE A 52 11.14 -4.66 33.52
N LEU A 53 10.42 -5.74 33.19
CA LEU A 53 11.00 -7.08 33.05
C LEU A 53 12.06 -7.15 31.94
N ILE A 54 11.75 -6.56 30.78
CA ILE A 54 12.69 -6.51 29.65
C ILE A 54 13.90 -5.63 30.01
N SER A 55 13.69 -4.49 30.71
CA SER A 55 14.78 -3.61 31.13
C SER A 55 15.75 -4.32 32.07
N LEU A 56 15.27 -5.11 33.02
CA LEU A 56 16.13 -5.91 33.90
C LEU A 56 16.91 -6.99 33.13
N ASN A 57 16.29 -7.58 32.12
CA ASN A 57 16.96 -8.56 31.27
C ASN A 57 18.07 -7.93 30.40
N ILE A 58 17.81 -6.76 29.82
CA ILE A 58 18.80 -6.01 29.04
C ILE A 58 20.01 -5.62 29.93
N GLU A 59 19.77 -5.09 31.11
CA GLU A 59 20.81 -4.71 32.04
C GLU A 59 21.68 -5.90 32.52
N LYS A 60 21.15 -7.11 32.47
CA LYS A 60 21.89 -8.33 32.81
C LYS A 60 22.81 -8.78 31.67
N ASN A 61 22.43 -8.52 30.42
CA ASN A 61 23.09 -9.09 29.25
C ASN A 61 23.95 -8.08 28.45
N TYR A 62 23.76 -6.77 28.68
CA TYR A 62 24.47 -5.70 27.97
C TYR A 62 25.13 -4.73 28.93
N SER A 63 26.30 -4.20 28.54
CA SER A 63 26.99 -3.15 29.26
C SER A 63 26.23 -1.81 29.21
N LYS A 64 26.58 -0.91 30.11
CA LYS A 64 25.98 0.47 30.11
C LYS A 64 26.25 1.23 28.81
N ASN A 65 27.44 1.02 28.22
CA ASN A 65 27.80 1.67 26.96
C ASN A 65 26.94 1.14 25.79
N GLU A 66 26.76 -0.18 25.69
CA GLU A 66 25.90 -0.78 24.67
C GLU A 66 24.43 -0.33 24.81
N ILE A 67 23.94 -0.22 26.05
CA ILE A 67 22.58 0.28 26.32
C ILE A 67 22.45 1.76 25.93
N LEU A 68 23.46 2.57 26.24
CA LEU A 68 23.46 3.99 25.90
C LEU A 68 23.57 4.20 24.39
N GLU A 69 24.44 3.46 23.73
CA GLU A 69 24.57 3.46 22.27
C GLU A 69 23.26 3.06 21.58
N GLY A 70 22.64 1.96 22.01
CA GLY A 70 21.35 1.53 21.51
C GLY A 70 20.24 2.56 21.73
N TYR A 71 20.21 3.21 22.89
CA TYR A 71 19.29 4.29 23.19
C TYR A 71 19.49 5.49 22.25
N LEU A 72 20.73 5.98 22.13
CA LEU A 72 21.06 7.14 21.30
C LEU A 72 20.76 6.88 19.81
N ASN A 73 20.93 5.66 19.34
CA ASN A 73 20.65 5.27 17.96
C ASN A 73 19.16 5.00 17.66
N SER A 74 18.31 4.88 18.70
CA SER A 74 16.89 4.54 18.52
C SER A 74 15.91 5.61 18.94
N ILE A 75 16.35 6.67 19.63
CA ILE A 75 15.44 7.68 20.15
C ILE A 75 15.05 8.69 19.07
N TYR A 76 13.81 9.20 19.18
CA TYR A 76 13.24 10.16 18.25
C TYR A 76 13.66 11.59 18.56
N PHE A 77 14.11 12.35 17.54
CA PHE A 77 14.63 13.70 17.62
C PHE A 77 13.80 14.73 16.84
N ASP A 78 12.51 14.52 16.65
CA ASP A 78 11.61 15.34 15.81
C ASP A 78 11.90 15.18 14.29
N HIS A 79 11.10 15.82 13.43
CA HIS A 79 11.26 15.81 11.97
C HIS A 79 11.40 14.41 11.32
N GLY A 80 10.83 13.35 11.94
CA GLY A 80 10.95 11.98 11.44
C GLY A 80 12.31 11.32 11.70
N ILE A 81 13.21 11.97 12.46
CA ILE A 81 14.59 11.55 12.66
C ILE A 81 14.72 10.68 13.90
N TYR A 82 15.34 9.53 13.75
CA TYR A 82 15.69 8.60 14.80
C TYR A 82 17.22 8.39 14.81
N GLY A 83 17.81 8.44 15.98
CA GLY A 83 19.25 8.29 16.15
C GLY A 83 19.99 9.63 16.21
N VAL A 84 21.02 9.66 17.09
CA VAL A 84 21.79 10.89 17.38
C VAL A 84 22.66 11.32 16.18
N GLU A 85 23.13 10.38 15.38
CA GLU A 85 23.95 10.67 14.20
C GLU A 85 23.14 11.44 13.15
N ASP A 86 21.97 10.91 12.79
CA ASP A 86 21.08 11.55 11.81
C ASP A 86 20.56 12.89 12.34
N ALA A 87 20.29 12.99 13.65
CA ALA A 87 19.92 14.26 14.29
C ALA A 87 21.05 15.28 14.21
N SER A 88 22.30 14.88 14.48
CA SER A 88 23.49 15.73 14.37
C SER A 88 23.66 16.28 12.96
N ILE A 89 23.55 15.42 11.98
CA ILE A 89 23.65 15.77 10.56
C ILE A 89 22.51 16.74 10.17
N TYR A 90 21.27 16.41 10.52
CA TYR A 90 20.09 17.23 10.20
C TYR A 90 20.16 18.63 10.81
N TYR A 91 20.43 18.70 12.13
CA TYR A 91 20.40 19.99 12.82
C TYR A 91 21.65 20.85 12.57
N PHE A 92 22.84 20.22 12.40
CA PHE A 92 24.11 20.94 12.39
C PHE A 92 25.02 20.62 11.19
N ASN A 93 24.65 19.68 10.33
CA ASN A 93 25.49 19.17 9.21
C ASN A 93 26.88 18.70 9.69
N LYS A 94 26.91 18.02 10.83
CA LYS A 94 28.12 17.48 11.48
C LYS A 94 27.88 16.05 11.94
N HIS A 95 28.90 15.21 11.94
CA HIS A 95 28.84 13.94 12.66
C HIS A 95 28.67 14.14 14.16
N ALA A 96 28.01 13.23 14.86
CA ALA A 96 27.76 13.34 16.30
C ALA A 96 29.05 13.53 17.12
N LYS A 97 30.16 12.91 16.68
CA LYS A 97 31.51 13.06 17.29
C LYS A 97 32.12 14.45 17.14
N ASP A 98 31.66 15.24 16.16
CA ASP A 98 32.23 16.55 15.80
C ASP A 98 31.35 17.73 16.33
N LEU A 99 30.32 17.41 17.12
CA LEU A 99 29.47 18.41 17.75
C LEU A 99 30.24 19.23 18.79
N THR A 100 29.98 20.53 18.84
CA THR A 100 30.43 21.36 19.96
C THR A 100 29.58 21.08 21.21
N LEU A 101 30.04 21.57 22.37
CA LEU A 101 29.36 21.34 23.64
C LEU A 101 27.92 21.84 23.63
N GLU A 102 27.68 23.05 23.11
CA GLU A 102 26.36 23.64 23.00
C GLU A 102 25.47 22.93 22.00
N GLU A 103 26.01 22.40 20.90
CA GLU A 103 25.28 21.62 19.92
C GLU A 103 24.88 20.26 20.49
N ALA A 104 25.80 19.57 21.17
CA ALA A 104 25.52 18.31 21.87
C ALA A 104 24.43 18.45 22.94
N ALA A 105 24.52 19.53 23.76
CA ALA A 105 23.52 19.83 24.79
C ALA A 105 22.15 20.18 24.18
N ALA A 106 22.14 20.84 23.01
CA ALA A 106 20.91 21.14 22.28
C ALA A 106 20.22 19.87 21.77
N ILE A 107 20.96 18.94 21.15
CA ILE A 107 20.45 17.63 20.74
C ILE A 107 19.95 16.85 21.95
N ALA A 108 20.72 16.79 23.04
CA ALA A 108 20.32 16.08 24.26
C ALA A 108 19.04 16.64 24.91
N SER A 109 18.64 17.87 24.58
CA SER A 109 17.39 18.47 25.05
C SER A 109 16.14 17.92 24.38
N ILE A 110 16.26 17.48 23.10
CA ILE A 110 15.14 17.13 22.22
C ILE A 110 14.31 15.95 22.72
N PRO A 111 14.92 14.82 23.17
CA PRO A 111 14.15 13.60 23.51
C PRO A 111 13.12 13.76 24.63
N LYS A 112 13.22 14.79 25.44
CA LYS A 112 12.23 15.07 26.50
C LYS A 112 10.86 15.51 25.94
N GLY A 113 10.87 16.13 24.78
CA GLY A 113 9.67 16.59 24.08
C GLY A 113 10.08 17.04 22.68
N PRO A 114 10.16 16.11 21.71
CA PRO A 114 10.82 16.36 20.43
C PRO A 114 10.34 17.63 19.73
N THR A 115 9.04 17.79 19.52
CA THR A 115 8.49 19.01 18.93
C THR A 115 8.66 20.26 19.80
N LEU A 116 8.53 20.10 21.13
CA LEU A 116 8.62 21.24 22.07
C LEU A 116 10.03 21.80 22.20
N TYR A 117 11.04 20.94 22.09
CA TYR A 117 12.45 21.30 22.23
C TYR A 117 13.24 21.20 20.93
N SER A 118 12.56 21.17 19.76
CA SER A 118 13.23 21.24 18.46
C SER A 118 13.93 22.62 18.32
N PRO A 119 15.24 22.65 18.05
CA PRO A 119 15.98 23.92 17.91
C PRO A 119 15.56 24.72 16.66
N ILE A 120 14.84 24.10 15.72
CA ILE A 120 14.29 24.76 14.53
C ILE A 120 12.87 25.28 14.80
N LYS A 121 11.97 24.41 15.32
CA LYS A 121 10.57 24.79 15.57
C LYS A 121 10.40 25.71 16.78
N ASN A 122 11.18 25.49 17.83
CA ASN A 122 11.06 26.21 19.12
C ASN A 122 12.45 26.54 19.67
N PRO A 123 13.22 27.44 19.04
CA PRO A 123 14.61 27.74 19.42
C PRO A 123 14.77 28.23 20.85
N GLU A 124 13.84 29.05 21.38
CA GLU A 124 13.92 29.54 22.75
C GLU A 124 13.71 28.43 23.78
N ASN A 125 12.73 27.54 23.56
CA ASN A 125 12.51 26.41 24.47
C ASN A 125 13.72 25.45 24.44
N ASN A 126 14.33 25.23 23.26
CA ASN A 126 15.55 24.45 23.14
C ASN A 126 16.69 25.12 23.91
N LYS A 127 16.91 26.43 23.75
CA LYS A 127 17.94 27.22 24.46
C LYS A 127 17.79 27.12 25.97
N GLU A 128 16.59 27.31 26.49
CA GLU A 128 16.34 27.19 27.95
C GLU A 128 16.69 25.78 28.45
N ARG A 129 16.26 24.76 27.71
CA ARG A 129 16.52 23.36 28.08
C ARG A 129 18.00 23.00 27.93
N ARG A 130 18.66 23.44 26.87
CA ARG A 130 20.10 23.31 26.63
C ARG A 130 20.88 23.92 27.81
N ASN A 131 20.57 25.15 28.20
CA ASN A 131 21.25 25.85 29.27
C ASN A 131 21.04 25.19 30.64
N LEU A 132 19.88 24.55 30.87
CA LEU A 132 19.68 23.69 32.03
C LEU A 132 20.60 22.47 32.02
N ILE A 133 20.75 21.81 30.89
CA ILE A 133 21.66 20.65 30.74
C ILE A 133 23.10 21.08 31.01
N LEU A 134 23.55 22.17 30.38
CA LEU A 134 24.90 22.73 30.62
C LEU A 134 25.15 23.08 32.09
N ARG A 135 24.15 23.61 32.79
CA ARG A 135 24.23 23.93 34.24
C ARG A 135 24.38 22.66 35.07
N GLU A 136 23.62 21.59 34.75
CA GLU A 136 23.77 20.31 35.44
C GLU A 136 25.15 19.70 35.17
N MET A 137 25.70 19.82 33.96
CA MET A 137 27.05 19.36 33.63
C MET A 137 28.12 20.15 34.45
N LEU A 138 27.92 21.46 34.62
CA LEU A 138 28.79 22.25 35.48
C LEU A 138 28.70 21.82 36.96
N ASN A 139 27.48 21.63 37.48
CA ASN A 139 27.25 21.17 38.85
C ASN A 139 27.88 19.79 39.12
N ASP A 140 27.89 18.91 38.12
CA ASP A 140 28.49 17.58 38.19
C ASP A 140 30.01 17.62 37.93
N GLY A 141 30.60 18.79 37.67
CA GLY A 141 32.05 18.95 37.42
C GLY A 141 32.53 18.37 36.08
N LEU A 142 31.62 18.21 35.13
CA LEU A 142 31.91 17.67 33.78
C LEU A 142 32.41 18.74 32.81
N ILE A 143 32.11 20.01 33.10
CA ILE A 143 32.59 21.19 32.35
C ILE A 143 33.03 22.27 33.30
N THR A 144 33.89 23.19 32.82
CA THR A 144 34.35 24.34 33.58
C THR A 144 33.33 25.47 33.56
N ASN A 145 33.50 26.47 34.42
CA ASN A 145 32.64 27.66 34.42
C ASN A 145 32.81 28.50 33.14
N GLU A 146 34.02 28.55 32.60
CA GLU A 146 34.32 29.20 31.30
C GLU A 146 33.57 28.55 30.17
N GLU A 147 33.61 27.22 30.05
CA GLU A 147 32.89 26.43 29.04
C GLU A 147 31.37 26.61 29.16
N TYR A 148 30.84 26.64 30.38
CA TYR A 148 29.43 26.93 30.62
C TYR A 148 29.03 28.34 30.15
N GLU A 149 29.79 29.37 30.52
CA GLU A 149 29.52 30.77 30.17
C GLU A 149 29.58 30.99 28.65
N GLU A 150 30.51 30.37 27.95
CA GLU A 150 30.63 30.43 26.50
C GLU A 150 29.48 29.69 25.81
N SER A 151 29.28 28.42 26.14
CA SER A 151 28.28 27.56 25.48
C SER A 151 26.84 27.99 25.72
N SER A 152 26.54 28.56 26.92
CA SER A 152 25.19 29.02 27.25
C SER A 152 24.78 30.29 26.49
N LYS A 153 25.72 31.10 26.07
CA LYS A 153 25.50 32.35 25.32
C LYS A 153 25.53 32.13 23.80
N THR A 154 26.09 31.04 23.35
CA THR A 154 26.22 30.72 21.91
C THR A 154 24.87 30.61 21.23
N ILE A 155 24.73 31.32 20.09
CA ILE A 155 23.58 31.21 19.20
C ILE A 155 23.81 30.06 18.25
N LEU A 156 22.95 29.04 18.31
CA LEU A 156 23.04 27.88 17.43
C LEU A 156 22.65 28.25 15.99
N LYS A 157 23.42 27.74 15.03
CA LYS A 157 23.12 27.83 13.61
C LYS A 157 22.62 26.46 13.16
N CYS A 158 21.31 26.26 13.18
CA CYS A 158 20.70 25.04 12.69
C CYS A 158 20.57 25.11 11.16
N VAL A 159 20.90 24.02 10.49
CA VAL A 159 20.82 23.89 9.03
C VAL A 159 19.40 23.45 8.64
N GLY A 160 18.86 22.47 9.33
CA GLY A 160 17.50 21.96 9.08
C GLY A 160 17.37 21.18 7.77
N ASN A 161 18.50 20.84 7.16
CA ASN A 161 18.58 20.02 5.98
C ASN A 161 19.18 18.68 6.34
N ASN A 162 18.54 17.63 5.91
CA ASN A 162 19.21 16.35 5.82
C ASN A 162 20.16 16.44 4.61
N PRO A 163 21.49 16.29 4.75
CA PRO A 163 22.37 16.21 3.60
C PRO A 163 22.09 14.99 2.70
N ASN A 164 21.24 14.08 3.19
CA ASN A 164 20.55 13.08 2.38
C ASN A 164 19.17 13.59 1.91
N ASP A 165 19.00 14.89 1.62
CA ASP A 165 17.76 15.42 1.03
C ASP A 165 17.49 14.90 -0.39
N ASP A 166 18.45 14.20 -1.01
CA ASP A 166 18.20 13.26 -2.10
C ASP A 166 17.54 11.94 -1.62
N ALA A 167 17.46 11.70 -0.29
CA ALA A 167 16.76 10.55 0.24
C ALA A 167 15.25 10.77 0.12
N ILE A 168 14.64 10.02 -0.77
CA ILE A 168 13.19 10.06 -0.97
C ILE A 168 12.48 9.60 0.30
N ASN A 169 11.75 10.53 0.90
CA ASN A 169 10.91 10.23 2.05
C ASN A 169 9.64 9.51 1.57
N ALA A 170 9.57 8.19 1.81
CA ALA A 170 8.43 7.35 1.46
C ALA A 170 7.75 6.81 2.74
N PRO A 171 7.12 7.67 3.57
CA PRO A 171 6.76 7.32 4.95
C PRO A 171 5.77 6.16 5.03
N TYR A 172 4.77 6.06 4.17
CA TYR A 172 3.86 4.91 4.13
C TYR A 172 4.58 3.59 3.81
N PHE A 173 5.56 3.62 2.92
CA PHE A 173 6.37 2.44 2.60
C PHE A 173 7.33 2.11 3.74
N GLN A 174 7.95 3.10 4.36
CA GLN A 174 8.83 2.93 5.52
C GLN A 174 8.10 2.30 6.71
N ASP A 175 6.88 2.77 7.02
CA ASP A 175 6.04 2.16 8.06
C ASP A 175 5.76 0.69 7.78
N LEU A 176 5.50 0.34 6.52
CA LEU A 176 5.29 -1.04 6.12
C LEU A 176 6.58 -1.88 6.26
N VAL A 177 7.73 -1.34 5.90
CA VAL A 177 9.04 -2.00 6.13
C VAL A 177 9.25 -2.26 7.62
N LEU A 178 8.97 -1.28 8.49
CA LEU A 178 9.10 -1.45 9.95
C LEU A 178 8.14 -2.53 10.50
N GLN A 179 6.94 -2.65 9.92
CA GLN A 179 6.01 -3.72 10.29
C GLN A 179 6.50 -5.10 9.84
N GLU A 180 7.06 -5.21 8.63
CA GLU A 180 7.61 -6.46 8.11
C GLU A 180 8.88 -6.88 8.85
N LEU A 181 9.77 -5.95 9.20
CA LEU A 181 10.97 -6.24 10.02
C LEU A 181 10.62 -6.96 11.33
N LYS A 182 9.53 -6.57 11.99
CA LYS A 182 9.06 -7.20 13.24
C LYS A 182 8.60 -8.65 13.08
N LYS A 183 8.28 -9.07 11.85
CA LYS A 183 7.81 -10.44 11.53
C LYS A 183 8.97 -11.37 11.19
N ILE A 184 10.20 -10.86 10.98
CA ILE A 184 11.37 -11.65 10.60
C ILE A 184 12.07 -12.16 11.87
N PRO A 185 12.03 -13.48 12.18
CA PRO A 185 12.56 -14.02 13.43
C PRO A 185 14.09 -13.82 13.58
N GLU A 186 14.82 -13.85 12.46
CA GLU A 186 16.27 -13.71 12.41
C GLU A 186 16.77 -12.34 12.87
N ILE A 187 15.87 -11.32 12.84
CA ILE A 187 16.15 -9.94 13.23
C ILE A 187 15.77 -9.67 14.69
N SER A 188 14.98 -10.55 15.29
CA SER A 188 14.55 -10.41 16.68
C SER A 188 15.78 -10.33 17.61
N GLY A 189 15.88 -9.24 18.38
CA GLY A 189 16.99 -8.99 19.30
C GLY A 189 18.28 -8.43 18.67
N LYS A 190 18.36 -8.28 17.34
CA LYS A 190 19.54 -7.75 16.63
C LYS A 190 19.42 -6.27 16.23
N MET A 191 18.27 -5.64 16.45
CA MET A 191 18.00 -4.26 16.02
C MET A 191 18.89 -3.22 16.75
N ALA A 192 19.37 -3.55 17.93
CA ALA A 192 20.17 -2.63 18.76
C ALA A 192 21.52 -2.25 18.16
N GLY A 193 22.12 -3.12 17.33
CA GLY A 193 23.41 -2.89 16.69
C GLY A 193 23.35 -2.12 15.36
N GLY A 194 22.17 -1.66 14.97
CA GLY A 194 21.94 -1.05 13.65
C GLY A 194 21.78 -2.09 12.53
N LEU A 195 20.93 -1.78 11.58
CA LEU A 195 20.64 -2.64 10.43
C LEU A 195 20.64 -1.82 9.13
N LYS A 196 21.18 -2.40 8.07
CA LYS A 196 20.98 -1.93 6.70
C LYS A 196 19.86 -2.77 6.07
N VAL A 197 18.76 -2.13 5.72
CA VAL A 197 17.57 -2.80 5.16
C VAL A 197 17.44 -2.44 3.69
N TYR A 198 17.60 -3.42 2.82
CA TYR A 198 17.45 -3.27 1.38
C TYR A 198 16.00 -3.59 1.01
N THR A 199 15.34 -2.63 0.38
CA THR A 199 13.91 -2.73 0.04
C THR A 199 13.69 -2.81 -1.46
N THR A 200 12.44 -3.03 -1.85
CA THR A 200 12.00 -3.05 -3.25
C THR A 200 11.44 -1.72 -3.73
N LEU A 201 11.47 -0.68 -2.89
CA LEU A 201 10.96 0.64 -3.25
C LEU A 201 11.62 1.16 -4.53
N ASN A 202 10.81 1.50 -5.53
CA ASN A 202 11.24 2.30 -6.66
C ASN A 202 10.98 3.77 -6.31
N THR A 203 12.04 4.47 -5.96
CA THR A 203 11.97 5.84 -5.45
C THR A 203 11.46 6.83 -6.48
N GLU A 204 11.87 6.67 -7.74
CA GLU A 204 11.43 7.54 -8.85
C GLU A 204 9.94 7.33 -9.15
N LEU A 205 9.47 6.06 -9.14
CA LEU A 205 8.06 5.75 -9.30
C LEU A 205 7.22 6.31 -8.14
N TYR A 206 7.71 6.17 -6.90
CA TYR A 206 7.07 6.73 -5.73
C TYR A 206 6.92 8.26 -5.85
N THR A 207 7.98 8.96 -6.29
CA THR A 207 7.95 10.40 -6.55
C THR A 207 6.92 10.73 -7.63
N ALA A 208 6.95 10.03 -8.76
CA ALA A 208 6.00 10.26 -9.86
C ALA A 208 4.54 10.05 -9.45
N ILE A 209 4.27 9.08 -8.56
CA ILE A 209 2.92 8.87 -7.99
C ILE A 209 2.50 10.08 -7.15
N ASN A 210 3.36 10.57 -6.25
CA ASN A 210 3.04 11.73 -5.43
C ASN A 210 2.85 12.99 -6.27
N ASP A 211 3.68 13.22 -7.29
CA ASP A 211 3.52 14.32 -8.23
C ASP A 211 2.18 14.26 -8.97
N SER A 212 1.77 13.05 -9.40
CA SER A 212 0.46 12.84 -10.01
C SER A 212 -0.67 13.13 -9.03
N ILE A 213 -0.55 12.68 -7.76
CA ILE A 213 -1.54 12.98 -6.71
C ILE A 213 -1.67 14.50 -6.55
N GLN A 214 -0.57 15.23 -6.37
CA GLN A 214 -0.59 16.68 -6.17
C GLN A 214 -1.15 17.41 -7.39
N LYS A 215 -0.77 17.00 -8.58
CA LYS A 215 -1.24 17.60 -9.85
C LYS A 215 -2.74 17.40 -10.09
N ARG A 216 -3.26 16.25 -9.64
CA ARG A 216 -4.64 15.83 -9.95
C ARG A 216 -5.59 15.95 -8.77
N ALA A 217 -5.06 16.22 -7.56
CA ALA A 217 -5.88 16.30 -6.35
C ALA A 217 -7.01 17.33 -6.53
N PRO A 218 -8.28 16.93 -6.38
CA PRO A 218 -9.37 17.89 -6.34
C PRO A 218 -9.31 18.68 -5.02
N GLU A 219 -10.03 19.81 -4.98
CA GLU A 219 -10.14 20.64 -3.76
C GLU A 219 -10.89 19.94 -2.61
N SER A 220 -11.58 18.85 -2.91
CA SER A 220 -12.32 18.05 -1.93
C SER A 220 -11.41 17.27 -0.98
N ASP A 221 -11.98 16.81 0.13
CA ASP A 221 -11.29 15.95 1.11
C ASP A 221 -11.20 14.48 0.66
N ILE A 222 -11.46 14.17 -0.62
CA ILE A 222 -11.32 12.81 -1.12
C ILE A 222 -9.87 12.33 -0.94
N GLU A 223 -9.71 11.10 -0.48
CA GLU A 223 -8.42 10.45 -0.30
C GLU A 223 -8.13 9.45 -1.41
N THR A 224 -6.89 9.00 -1.48
CA THR A 224 -6.46 7.97 -2.43
C THR A 224 -5.48 7.01 -1.77
N ALA A 225 -5.43 5.79 -2.28
CA ALA A 225 -4.42 4.82 -1.88
C ALA A 225 -3.95 4.01 -3.10
N ILE A 226 -2.64 3.79 -3.18
CA ILE A 226 -2.00 3.15 -4.32
C ILE A 226 -1.11 2.01 -3.84
N TYR A 227 -1.12 0.91 -4.58
CA TYR A 227 -0.21 -0.21 -4.40
C TYR A 227 0.27 -0.67 -5.79
N ALA A 228 1.58 -0.67 -6.00
CA ALA A 228 2.20 -1.03 -7.27
C ALA A 228 3.19 -2.18 -7.08
N MET A 229 3.14 -3.19 -7.96
CA MET A 229 3.98 -4.39 -7.90
C MET A 229 4.54 -4.76 -9.28
N GLU A 230 5.68 -5.43 -9.27
CA GLU A 230 6.23 -6.19 -10.40
C GLU A 230 5.74 -7.64 -10.31
N PRO A 231 4.86 -8.10 -11.23
CA PRO A 231 4.17 -9.39 -11.08
C PRO A 231 5.09 -10.60 -11.09
N SER A 232 6.13 -10.56 -11.94
CA SER A 232 7.03 -11.69 -12.18
C SER A 232 7.97 -11.99 -11.01
N THR A 233 8.30 -10.96 -10.21
CA THR A 233 9.23 -11.06 -9.07
C THR A 233 8.55 -10.94 -7.72
N GLY A 234 7.31 -10.45 -7.69
CA GLY A 234 6.57 -10.13 -6.47
C GLY A 234 7.07 -8.87 -5.74
N LYS A 235 7.99 -8.10 -6.32
CA LYS A 235 8.49 -6.86 -5.71
C LYS A 235 7.39 -5.82 -5.59
N VAL A 236 7.21 -5.26 -4.40
CA VAL A 236 6.34 -4.13 -4.14
C VAL A 236 7.12 -2.85 -4.43
N LEU A 237 6.75 -2.15 -5.50
CA LEU A 237 7.49 -1.02 -6.03
C LEU A 237 7.15 0.31 -5.34
N ALA A 238 5.88 0.48 -4.95
CA ALA A 238 5.41 1.68 -4.25
C ALA A 238 4.14 1.39 -3.44
N VAL A 239 4.01 2.05 -2.31
CA VAL A 239 2.80 2.05 -1.47
C VAL A 239 2.54 3.48 -1.01
N VAL A 240 1.37 4.01 -1.34
CA VAL A 240 0.90 5.33 -0.90
C VAL A 240 -0.45 5.15 -0.21
N GLY A 241 -0.58 5.61 1.02
CA GLY A 241 -1.76 5.41 1.86
C GLY A 241 -2.68 6.62 1.99
N GLY A 242 -2.37 7.74 1.34
CA GLY A 242 -3.15 8.97 1.39
C GLY A 242 -2.48 10.10 0.61
N LYS A 243 -3.18 11.23 0.44
CA LYS A 243 -2.66 12.41 -0.27
C LYS A 243 -1.53 13.12 0.48
N ASP A 244 -1.52 13.03 1.81
CA ASP A 244 -0.62 13.79 2.67
C ASP A 244 -0.37 13.01 3.97
N TYR A 245 0.86 12.51 4.14
CA TYR A 245 1.25 11.76 5.32
C TYR A 245 1.27 12.61 6.60
N GLU A 246 1.60 13.89 6.50
CA GLU A 246 1.65 14.78 7.67
C GLU A 246 0.25 15.01 8.26
N LYS A 247 -0.78 15.04 7.41
CA LYS A 247 -2.19 15.12 7.83
C LYS A 247 -2.74 13.80 8.34
N SER A 248 -2.34 12.68 7.72
CA SER A 248 -2.82 11.36 8.10
C SER A 248 -1.77 10.29 7.86
N THR A 249 -1.27 9.70 8.95
CA THR A 249 -0.35 8.55 8.90
C THR A 249 -1.09 7.22 8.63
N TYR A 250 -2.43 7.24 8.53
CA TYR A 250 -3.22 6.04 8.27
C TYR A 250 -3.00 5.51 6.86
N ASN A 251 -2.35 4.35 6.76
CA ASN A 251 -2.04 3.73 5.48
C ASN A 251 -3.26 2.98 4.93
N ARG A 252 -4.09 3.67 4.12
CA ARG A 252 -5.31 3.11 3.53
C ARG A 252 -5.02 1.98 2.56
N ALA A 253 -3.83 1.92 1.97
CA ALA A 253 -3.47 0.87 1.03
C ALA A 253 -3.44 -0.52 1.66
N VAL A 254 -3.11 -0.61 2.94
CA VAL A 254 -2.93 -1.88 3.66
C VAL A 254 -3.88 -2.08 4.84
N SER A 255 -4.40 -1.00 5.43
CA SER A 255 -5.18 -1.05 6.66
C SER A 255 -6.67 -0.76 6.47
N SER A 256 -7.07 -0.21 5.32
CA SER A 256 -8.47 0.06 4.99
C SER A 256 -9.06 -1.11 4.19
N SER A 257 -10.28 -1.52 4.54
CA SER A 257 -11.08 -2.44 3.74
C SER A 257 -12.25 -1.68 3.13
N ARG A 258 -12.43 -1.78 1.82
CA ARG A 258 -13.44 -1.06 1.03
C ARG A 258 -14.08 -1.99 0.02
N GLN A 259 -15.31 -1.70 -0.36
CA GLN A 259 -15.98 -2.47 -1.41
C GLN A 259 -15.31 -2.23 -2.77
N PRO A 260 -14.78 -3.28 -3.41
CA PRO A 260 -14.10 -3.15 -4.71
C PRO A 260 -15.08 -2.86 -5.85
N GLY A 261 -16.36 -3.00 -5.63
CA GLY A 261 -17.36 -2.88 -6.69
C GLY A 261 -17.02 -3.77 -7.88
N SER A 262 -17.21 -3.27 -9.07
CA SER A 262 -16.96 -4.03 -10.30
C SER A 262 -15.51 -4.45 -10.55
N SER A 263 -14.53 -3.99 -9.78
CA SER A 263 -13.14 -4.47 -9.94
C SER A 263 -12.95 -5.92 -9.49
N ILE A 264 -13.95 -6.54 -8.84
CA ILE A 264 -13.97 -7.96 -8.49
C ILE A 264 -14.35 -8.88 -9.68
N LYS A 265 -15.05 -8.34 -10.70
CA LYS A 265 -15.63 -9.11 -11.82
C LYS A 265 -14.64 -9.98 -12.61
N PRO A 266 -13.36 -9.60 -12.81
CA PRO A 266 -12.40 -10.47 -13.48
C PRO A 266 -12.27 -11.85 -12.84
N PHE A 267 -12.36 -11.97 -11.51
CA PHE A 267 -12.32 -13.26 -10.82
C PHE A 267 -13.57 -14.11 -11.08
N LEU A 268 -14.74 -13.47 -11.22
CA LEU A 268 -15.96 -14.15 -11.66
C LEU A 268 -15.83 -14.67 -13.09
N TYR A 269 -15.31 -13.84 -14.00
CA TYR A 269 -15.18 -14.23 -15.41
C TYR A 269 -14.07 -15.27 -15.62
N LEU A 270 -13.00 -15.23 -14.81
CA LEU A 270 -12.04 -16.34 -14.78
C LEU A 270 -12.72 -17.64 -14.34
N THR A 271 -13.53 -17.57 -13.27
CA THR A 271 -14.32 -18.72 -12.81
C THR A 271 -15.23 -19.26 -13.93
N ALA A 272 -15.82 -18.36 -14.71
CA ALA A 272 -16.68 -18.74 -15.85
C ALA A 272 -15.88 -19.45 -16.94
N LEU A 273 -14.73 -18.92 -17.34
CA LEU A 273 -13.83 -19.53 -18.33
C LEU A 273 -13.36 -20.92 -17.89
N GLU A 274 -12.93 -21.07 -16.64
CA GLU A 274 -12.55 -22.36 -16.04
C GLU A 274 -13.72 -23.37 -15.95
N ASN A 275 -14.96 -22.94 -16.13
CA ASN A 275 -16.16 -23.78 -16.10
C ASN A 275 -16.88 -23.85 -17.46
N GLY A 276 -16.16 -23.67 -18.57
CA GLY A 276 -16.64 -23.93 -19.92
C GLY A 276 -17.31 -22.75 -20.62
N PHE A 277 -17.34 -21.56 -20.02
CA PHE A 277 -17.71 -20.35 -20.74
C PHE A 277 -16.62 -19.95 -21.73
N THR A 278 -17.00 -19.20 -22.73
CA THR A 278 -16.06 -18.51 -23.63
C THR A 278 -16.22 -17.01 -23.51
N VAL A 279 -15.27 -16.24 -24.01
CA VAL A 279 -15.34 -14.77 -24.07
C VAL A 279 -16.54 -14.30 -24.92
N ALA A 280 -17.04 -15.16 -25.83
CA ALA A 280 -18.20 -14.93 -26.67
C ALA A 280 -19.53 -15.42 -26.05
N THR A 281 -19.53 -16.07 -24.88
CA THR A 281 -20.76 -16.51 -24.20
C THR A 281 -21.66 -15.29 -23.92
N THR A 282 -22.95 -15.41 -24.22
CA THR A 282 -23.90 -14.29 -24.18
C THR A 282 -24.96 -14.44 -23.10
N PHE A 283 -25.38 -13.29 -22.57
CA PHE A 283 -26.61 -13.12 -21.79
C PHE A 283 -27.28 -11.81 -22.15
N ALA A 284 -28.61 -11.76 -22.06
CA ALA A 284 -29.37 -10.53 -22.26
C ALA A 284 -29.03 -9.49 -21.18
N SER A 285 -28.67 -8.26 -21.64
CA SER A 285 -28.49 -7.09 -20.80
C SER A 285 -29.78 -6.27 -20.76
N GLU A 286 -30.66 -6.60 -19.83
CA GLU A 286 -31.99 -5.99 -19.66
C GLU A 286 -32.37 -5.96 -18.17
N PRO A 287 -33.31 -5.11 -17.72
CA PRO A 287 -33.80 -5.11 -16.35
C PRO A 287 -34.24 -6.50 -15.93
N THR A 288 -33.61 -7.06 -14.88
CA THR A 288 -33.85 -8.44 -14.47
C THR A 288 -34.00 -8.51 -12.94
N THR A 289 -35.04 -9.22 -12.49
CA THR A 289 -35.22 -9.59 -11.08
C THR A 289 -34.88 -11.07 -10.89
N PHE A 290 -33.98 -11.33 -9.98
CA PHE A 290 -33.54 -12.67 -9.62
C PHE A 290 -34.25 -13.16 -8.37
N TYR A 291 -34.54 -14.46 -8.33
CA TYR A 291 -35.05 -15.15 -7.14
C TYR A 291 -33.94 -16.01 -6.55
N TYR A 292 -33.60 -15.75 -5.30
CA TYR A 292 -32.53 -16.48 -4.60
C TYR A 292 -32.90 -16.64 -3.12
N ASN A 293 -32.88 -17.87 -2.59
CA ASN A 293 -33.17 -18.17 -1.19
C ASN A 293 -34.44 -17.48 -0.66
N ASN A 294 -35.54 -17.60 -1.41
CA ASN A 294 -36.87 -17.00 -1.10
C ASN A 294 -36.87 -15.45 -1.03
N THR A 295 -35.88 -14.80 -1.57
CA THR A 295 -35.83 -13.34 -1.69
C THR A 295 -35.67 -12.91 -3.15
N THR A 296 -36.04 -11.67 -3.46
CA THR A 296 -35.80 -11.07 -4.76
C THR A 296 -34.58 -10.17 -4.72
N TYR A 297 -33.80 -10.17 -5.80
CA TYR A 297 -32.65 -9.30 -6.00
C TYR A 297 -32.73 -8.67 -7.39
N SER A 298 -32.82 -7.33 -7.45
CA SER A 298 -33.00 -6.58 -8.70
C SER A 298 -31.86 -5.57 -8.85
N PRO A 299 -30.65 -6.02 -9.27
CA PRO A 299 -29.54 -5.10 -9.54
C PRO A 299 -29.85 -4.24 -10.76
N THR A 300 -29.23 -3.07 -10.83
CA THR A 300 -29.28 -2.19 -11.99
C THR A 300 -27.89 -1.99 -12.58
N ASN A 301 -27.83 -1.74 -13.89
CA ASN A 301 -26.64 -1.22 -14.53
C ASN A 301 -26.45 0.26 -14.17
N PHE A 302 -25.24 0.78 -14.39
CA PHE A 302 -24.95 2.19 -14.18
C PHE A 302 -25.95 3.08 -14.93
N GLN A 303 -26.54 4.04 -14.23
CA GLN A 303 -27.61 4.93 -14.72
C GLN A 303 -28.82 4.20 -15.33
N SER A 304 -29.03 2.92 -14.96
CA SER A 304 -30.10 2.07 -15.52
C SER A 304 -30.04 1.93 -17.05
N ILE A 305 -28.84 1.98 -17.64
CA ILE A 305 -28.63 1.80 -19.08
C ILE A 305 -28.32 0.31 -19.34
N TYR A 306 -29.06 -0.26 -20.29
CA TYR A 306 -28.96 -1.65 -20.72
C TYR A 306 -28.74 -1.72 -22.23
N ALA A 307 -28.12 -2.79 -22.71
CA ALA A 307 -27.97 -3.01 -24.14
C ALA A 307 -29.31 -3.33 -24.80
N GLY A 308 -30.21 -4.03 -24.13
CA GLY A 308 -31.52 -4.46 -24.62
C GLY A 308 -31.47 -5.72 -25.53
N PHE A 309 -30.31 -6.40 -25.56
CA PHE A 309 -30.10 -7.62 -26.33
C PHE A 309 -29.02 -8.50 -25.65
N ASP A 310 -28.75 -9.67 -26.21
CA ASP A 310 -27.72 -10.58 -25.73
C ASP A 310 -26.31 -10.05 -26.02
N VAL A 311 -25.54 -9.79 -24.96
CA VAL A 311 -24.18 -9.26 -25.05
C VAL A 311 -23.16 -10.31 -24.65
N SER A 312 -21.97 -10.24 -25.24
CA SER A 312 -20.85 -11.13 -24.93
C SER A 312 -20.19 -10.82 -23.59
N MET A 313 -19.37 -11.74 -23.07
CA MET A 313 -18.50 -11.49 -21.91
C MET A 313 -17.53 -10.32 -22.16
N ALA A 314 -16.98 -10.20 -23.39
CA ALA A 314 -16.09 -9.09 -23.75
C ALA A 314 -16.78 -7.73 -23.58
N TYR A 315 -18.02 -7.60 -24.08
CA TYR A 315 -18.81 -6.37 -23.92
C TYR A 315 -19.16 -6.11 -22.46
N ALA A 316 -19.58 -7.16 -21.74
CA ALA A 316 -19.92 -7.04 -20.32
C ALA A 316 -18.71 -6.61 -19.46
N LEU A 317 -17.49 -7.05 -19.79
CA LEU A 317 -16.24 -6.55 -19.17
C LEU A 317 -16.00 -5.09 -19.53
N ALA A 318 -16.08 -4.72 -20.80
CA ALA A 318 -15.80 -3.38 -21.31
C ALA A 318 -16.72 -2.33 -20.67
N THR A 319 -18.02 -2.60 -20.63
CA THR A 319 -19.05 -1.69 -20.12
C THR A 319 -19.35 -1.87 -18.63
N SER A 320 -18.80 -2.93 -18.03
CA SER A 320 -19.04 -3.29 -16.63
C SER A 320 -20.50 -3.66 -16.32
N ASP A 321 -21.16 -4.40 -17.23
CA ASP A 321 -22.56 -4.81 -17.08
C ASP A 321 -22.81 -5.60 -15.80
N ASN A 322 -23.75 -5.15 -14.97
CA ASN A 322 -24.09 -5.77 -13.69
C ASN A 322 -25.01 -6.97 -13.89
N ILE A 323 -25.95 -6.88 -14.84
CA ILE A 323 -26.92 -7.94 -15.10
C ILE A 323 -26.21 -9.17 -15.64
N TYR A 324 -25.31 -8.97 -16.61
CA TYR A 324 -24.48 -10.06 -17.14
C TYR A 324 -23.67 -10.73 -16.01
N ALA A 325 -23.03 -9.96 -15.15
CA ALA A 325 -22.23 -10.48 -14.04
C ALA A 325 -23.07 -11.32 -13.07
N VAL A 326 -24.26 -10.85 -12.68
CA VAL A 326 -25.14 -11.59 -11.76
C VAL A 326 -25.69 -12.85 -12.44
N LYS A 327 -26.09 -12.78 -13.74
CA LYS A 327 -26.51 -13.96 -14.51
C LYS A 327 -25.41 -15.01 -14.55
N THR A 328 -24.17 -14.62 -14.87
CA THR A 328 -22.99 -15.51 -14.85
C THR A 328 -22.79 -16.16 -13.48
N HIS A 329 -22.83 -15.37 -12.41
CA HIS A 329 -22.59 -15.85 -11.05
C HIS A 329 -23.64 -16.86 -10.59
N LEU A 330 -24.91 -16.57 -10.84
CA LEU A 330 -26.02 -17.47 -10.52
C LEU A 330 -26.02 -18.74 -11.37
N PHE A 331 -25.67 -18.62 -12.66
CA PHE A 331 -25.55 -19.79 -13.55
C PHE A 331 -24.47 -20.77 -13.07
N LEU A 332 -23.34 -20.25 -12.63
CA LEU A 332 -22.23 -21.06 -12.08
C LEU A 332 -22.53 -21.66 -10.70
N GLY A 333 -23.39 -21.01 -9.94
CA GLY A 333 -23.56 -21.22 -8.50
C GLY A 333 -22.59 -20.35 -7.68
N CYS A 334 -23.14 -19.67 -6.65
CA CYS A 334 -22.41 -18.66 -5.90
C CYS A 334 -21.10 -19.15 -5.24
N ASP A 335 -21.01 -20.41 -4.87
CA ASP A 335 -19.84 -21.01 -4.23
C ASP A 335 -18.59 -21.06 -5.14
N LYS A 336 -18.78 -21.14 -6.47
CA LYS A 336 -17.66 -21.20 -7.42
C LYS A 336 -16.78 -19.96 -7.33
N MET A 337 -17.39 -18.78 -7.36
CA MET A 337 -16.64 -17.52 -7.23
C MET A 337 -15.99 -17.38 -5.85
N VAL A 338 -16.66 -17.82 -4.77
CA VAL A 338 -16.08 -17.83 -3.42
C VAL A 338 -14.79 -18.65 -3.39
N ASN A 339 -14.80 -19.83 -4.01
CA ASN A 339 -13.62 -20.71 -4.08
C ASN A 339 -12.48 -20.06 -4.89
N THR A 340 -12.80 -19.39 -6.00
CA THR A 340 -11.81 -18.65 -6.79
C THR A 340 -11.21 -17.50 -5.98
N LEU A 341 -12.02 -16.69 -5.30
CA LEU A 341 -11.53 -15.60 -4.48
C LEU A 341 -10.59 -16.11 -3.36
N LYS A 342 -10.96 -17.18 -2.66
CA LYS A 342 -10.08 -17.81 -1.65
C LYS A 342 -8.76 -18.29 -2.25
N ARG A 343 -8.80 -18.92 -3.42
CA ARG A 343 -7.61 -19.40 -4.16
C ARG A 343 -6.68 -18.26 -4.56
N PHE A 344 -7.24 -17.08 -4.86
CA PHE A 344 -6.49 -15.85 -5.18
C PHE A 344 -6.03 -15.06 -3.95
N GLY A 345 -6.26 -15.57 -2.74
CA GLY A 345 -5.73 -14.99 -1.51
C GLY A 345 -6.65 -13.99 -0.80
N PHE A 346 -7.90 -13.84 -1.24
CA PHE A 346 -8.86 -13.00 -0.53
C PHE A 346 -9.19 -13.59 0.84
N SER A 347 -9.04 -12.78 1.87
CA SER A 347 -9.12 -13.17 3.27
C SER A 347 -10.51 -12.91 3.88
N GLY A 348 -10.73 -13.48 5.08
CA GLY A 348 -11.95 -13.29 5.86
C GLY A 348 -13.16 -14.03 5.29
N ASP A 349 -14.34 -13.62 5.72
CA ASP A 349 -15.61 -14.21 5.28
C ASP A 349 -16.00 -13.68 3.89
N ILE A 350 -16.32 -14.60 2.98
CA ILE A 350 -16.74 -14.29 1.61
C ILE A 350 -18.14 -14.87 1.42
N PRO A 351 -19.18 -14.02 1.35
CA PRO A 351 -20.56 -14.49 1.30
C PRO A 351 -20.91 -15.08 -0.07
N ALA A 352 -21.50 -16.28 -0.08
CA ALA A 352 -21.99 -16.94 -1.29
C ALA A 352 -23.40 -16.41 -1.66
N ILE A 353 -23.48 -15.15 -2.09
CA ILE A 353 -24.72 -14.43 -2.44
C ILE A 353 -24.63 -13.78 -3.82
N PRO A 354 -25.78 -13.50 -4.47
CA PRO A 354 -25.80 -12.93 -5.83
C PRO A 354 -25.00 -11.63 -5.99
N SER A 355 -25.05 -10.75 -4.97
CA SER A 355 -24.35 -9.45 -4.99
C SER A 355 -22.83 -9.57 -4.85
N LEU A 356 -22.26 -10.77 -4.53
CA LEU A 356 -20.81 -10.97 -4.55
C LEU A 356 -20.22 -10.65 -5.93
N ALA A 357 -20.93 -10.95 -7.01
CA ALA A 357 -20.56 -10.59 -8.38
C ALA A 357 -20.34 -9.09 -8.60
N LEU A 358 -20.90 -8.25 -7.73
CA LEU A 358 -20.83 -6.80 -7.79
C LEU A 358 -19.90 -6.18 -6.75
N GLY A 359 -19.15 -7.03 -6.01
CA GLY A 359 -18.07 -6.59 -5.12
C GLY A 359 -18.51 -6.09 -3.76
N VAL A 360 -19.48 -6.74 -3.13
CA VAL A 360 -19.91 -6.43 -1.74
C VAL A 360 -18.91 -6.89 -0.69
N LYS A 361 -17.97 -7.79 -1.03
CA LYS A 361 -16.87 -8.21 -0.16
C LYS A 361 -15.83 -7.11 -0.09
N GLU A 362 -15.63 -6.52 1.07
CA GLU A 362 -14.60 -5.51 1.29
C GLU A 362 -13.19 -6.10 1.20
N VAL A 363 -12.26 -5.34 0.60
CA VAL A 363 -10.87 -5.71 0.38
C VAL A 363 -9.95 -4.50 0.59
N SER A 364 -8.67 -4.76 0.92
CA SER A 364 -7.66 -3.71 0.89
C SER A 364 -7.10 -3.51 -0.53
N VAL A 365 -6.48 -2.34 -0.78
CA VAL A 365 -5.79 -2.08 -2.06
C VAL A 365 -4.67 -3.10 -2.28
N LYS A 366 -3.92 -3.42 -1.21
CA LYS A 366 -2.91 -4.46 -1.20
C LYS A 366 -3.49 -5.82 -1.64
N GLU A 367 -4.55 -6.30 -0.97
CA GLU A 367 -5.15 -7.60 -1.25
C GLU A 367 -5.63 -7.71 -2.69
N LEU A 368 -6.28 -6.68 -3.20
CA LEU A 368 -6.74 -6.64 -4.59
C LEU A 368 -5.57 -6.62 -5.57
N THR A 369 -4.50 -5.84 -5.32
CA THR A 369 -3.31 -5.79 -6.17
C THR A 369 -2.58 -7.13 -6.21
N GLU A 370 -2.41 -7.77 -5.06
CA GLU A 370 -1.77 -9.09 -4.95
C GLU A 370 -2.56 -10.17 -5.72
N ALA A 371 -3.89 -10.13 -5.67
CA ALA A 371 -4.73 -11.01 -6.46
C ALA A 371 -4.61 -10.73 -7.98
N TYR A 372 -4.60 -9.47 -8.39
CA TYR A 372 -4.38 -9.11 -9.80
C TYR A 372 -2.96 -9.40 -10.29
N SER A 373 -1.95 -9.40 -9.41
CA SER A 373 -0.58 -9.79 -9.79
C SER A 373 -0.49 -11.23 -10.26
N ILE A 374 -1.36 -12.12 -9.77
CA ILE A 374 -1.48 -13.50 -10.23
C ILE A 374 -2.00 -13.54 -11.68
N LEU A 375 -2.99 -12.70 -12.02
CA LEU A 375 -3.47 -12.57 -13.40
C LEU A 375 -2.36 -11.99 -14.29
N ALA A 376 -1.69 -10.94 -13.83
CA ALA A 376 -0.58 -10.29 -14.53
C ALA A 376 0.60 -11.25 -14.79
N ASN A 377 0.80 -12.24 -13.94
CA ASN A 377 1.85 -13.26 -14.06
C ASN A 377 1.34 -14.59 -14.63
N SER A 378 0.42 -14.53 -15.59
CA SER A 378 -0.13 -15.70 -16.28
C SER A 378 -0.62 -16.81 -15.34
N GLY A 379 -1.27 -16.45 -14.24
CA GLY A 379 -1.81 -17.38 -13.26
C GLY A 379 -0.82 -17.91 -12.22
N LYS A 380 0.40 -17.35 -12.17
CA LYS A 380 1.43 -17.70 -11.17
C LYS A 380 1.45 -16.66 -10.05
N GLN A 381 1.29 -17.09 -8.82
CA GLN A 381 1.53 -16.29 -7.63
C GLN A 381 3.03 -16.28 -7.32
N VAL A 382 3.57 -15.09 -7.04
CA VAL A 382 4.90 -14.92 -6.42
C VAL A 382 4.69 -14.23 -5.07
N THR A 383 5.40 -14.70 -4.03
CA THR A 383 5.27 -14.11 -2.68
C THR A 383 5.62 -12.61 -2.74
N PRO A 384 4.72 -11.72 -2.33
CA PRO A 384 5.00 -10.29 -2.29
C PRO A 384 6.22 -9.99 -1.41
N THR A 385 7.13 -9.18 -1.93
CA THR A 385 8.41 -8.88 -1.27
C THR A 385 8.58 -7.37 -1.15
N ILE A 386 8.87 -6.89 0.06
CA ILE A 386 9.14 -5.49 0.38
C ILE A 386 10.60 -5.33 0.81
N ILE A 387 11.13 -6.31 1.55
CA ILE A 387 12.51 -6.36 2.02
C ILE A 387 13.23 -7.47 1.26
N THR A 388 14.28 -7.12 0.53
CA THR A 388 15.08 -8.09 -0.22
C THR A 388 16.21 -8.68 0.59
N LYS A 389 16.88 -7.85 1.42
CA LYS A 389 18.02 -8.25 2.21
C LYS A 389 18.15 -7.38 3.46
N ILE A 390 18.68 -7.94 4.53
CA ILE A 390 19.05 -7.20 5.75
C ILE A 390 20.47 -7.60 6.13
N THR A 391 21.31 -6.60 6.41
CA THR A 391 22.66 -6.82 6.95
C THR A 391 22.80 -6.06 8.27
N ASN A 392 23.82 -6.45 9.06
CA ASN A 392 24.29 -5.60 10.15
C ASN A 392 25.17 -4.46 9.59
N MET A 393 25.69 -3.61 10.46
CA MET A 393 26.56 -2.49 10.07
C MET A 393 27.90 -2.93 9.47
N ASN A 394 28.32 -4.19 9.68
CA ASN A 394 29.52 -4.80 9.11
C ASN A 394 29.25 -5.52 7.78
N ASP A 395 28.09 -5.32 7.17
CA ASP A 395 27.63 -5.95 5.91
C ASP A 395 27.44 -7.48 5.96
N GLU A 396 27.41 -8.07 7.16
CA GLU A 396 27.03 -9.48 7.33
C GLU A 396 25.54 -9.66 7.06
N VAL A 397 25.20 -10.61 6.18
CA VAL A 397 23.80 -10.90 5.80
C VAL A 397 23.08 -11.60 6.95
N LEU A 398 22.04 -10.99 7.47
CA LEU A 398 21.17 -11.53 8.52
C LEU A 398 19.90 -12.16 7.97
N TYR A 399 19.41 -11.65 6.83
CA TYR A 399 18.23 -12.12 6.15
C TYR A 399 18.33 -11.84 4.65
N GLU A 400 17.83 -12.76 3.84
CA GLU A 400 17.65 -12.61 2.40
C GLU A 400 16.32 -13.23 1.99
N ALA A 401 15.51 -12.46 1.27
CA ALA A 401 14.20 -12.90 0.82
C ALA A 401 14.30 -14.03 -0.21
N LYS A 402 13.46 -15.05 -0.05
CA LYS A 402 13.33 -16.18 -0.98
C LYS A 402 11.86 -16.30 -1.40
N PRO A 403 11.40 -15.50 -2.36
CA PRO A 403 10.01 -15.52 -2.80
C PRO A 403 9.67 -16.90 -3.37
N LYS A 404 8.51 -17.42 -2.97
CA LYS A 404 7.98 -18.69 -3.47
C LYS A 404 7.05 -18.41 -4.64
N THR A 405 7.06 -19.31 -5.62
CA THR A 405 6.16 -19.26 -6.77
C THR A 405 5.25 -20.49 -6.76
N SER A 406 3.96 -20.29 -7.03
CA SER A 406 2.98 -21.35 -7.20
C SER A 406 1.99 -21.01 -8.30
N ARG A 407 1.52 -22.02 -9.06
CA ARG A 407 0.46 -21.83 -10.05
C ARG A 407 -0.91 -21.85 -9.36
N ILE A 408 -1.67 -20.79 -9.58
CA ILE A 408 -2.99 -20.57 -9.00
C ILE A 408 -4.09 -20.78 -10.04
N ALA A 409 -3.87 -20.38 -11.29
CA ALA A 409 -4.82 -20.50 -12.38
C ALA A 409 -4.15 -21.00 -13.67
N ASP A 410 -4.94 -21.54 -14.59
CA ASP A 410 -4.48 -21.97 -15.89
C ASP A 410 -4.05 -20.76 -16.73
N GLU A 411 -2.94 -20.92 -17.47
CA GLU A 411 -2.34 -19.84 -18.25
C GLU A 411 -3.24 -19.37 -19.38
N SER A 412 -3.87 -20.33 -20.07
CA SER A 412 -4.74 -20.02 -21.20
C SER A 412 -6.02 -19.31 -20.76
N ASP A 413 -6.64 -19.70 -19.64
CA ASP A 413 -7.81 -19.01 -19.11
C ASP A 413 -7.47 -17.58 -18.68
N VAL A 414 -6.29 -17.39 -18.05
CA VAL A 414 -5.81 -16.05 -17.65
C VAL A 414 -5.49 -15.20 -18.88
N TYR A 415 -4.91 -15.80 -19.94
CA TYR A 415 -4.66 -15.12 -21.20
C TYR A 415 -5.96 -14.65 -21.86
N LEU A 416 -6.98 -15.52 -21.96
CA LEU A 416 -8.31 -15.17 -22.51
C LEU A 416 -8.94 -14.01 -21.73
N LEU A 417 -8.87 -14.07 -20.40
CA LEU A 417 -9.38 -13.00 -19.54
C LEU A 417 -8.61 -11.70 -19.76
N SER A 418 -7.27 -11.74 -19.78
CA SER A 418 -6.42 -10.56 -19.96
C SER A 418 -6.69 -9.88 -21.30
N GLU A 419 -6.82 -10.65 -22.38
CA GLU A 419 -7.21 -10.13 -23.70
C GLU A 419 -8.61 -9.49 -23.66
N ALA A 420 -9.59 -10.14 -23.03
CA ALA A 420 -10.93 -9.60 -22.90
C ALA A 420 -10.94 -8.29 -22.08
N MET A 421 -10.12 -8.19 -21.02
CA MET A 421 -10.01 -7.00 -20.18
C MET A 421 -9.41 -5.78 -20.91
N THR A 422 -8.70 -5.95 -22.02
CA THR A 422 -8.25 -4.83 -22.86
C THR A 422 -9.42 -4.05 -23.48
N SER A 423 -10.57 -4.68 -23.61
CA SER A 423 -11.79 -4.10 -24.19
C SER A 423 -12.33 -2.89 -23.42
N VAL A 424 -11.93 -2.68 -22.16
CA VAL A 424 -12.30 -1.48 -21.39
C VAL A 424 -11.79 -0.17 -22.03
N PHE A 425 -10.77 -0.27 -22.90
CA PHE A 425 -10.18 0.87 -23.63
C PHE A 425 -10.63 0.96 -25.08
N ASP A 426 -11.52 0.07 -25.53
CA ASP A 426 -11.94 -0.03 -26.94
C ASP A 426 -13.20 0.80 -27.20
N ASP A 427 -13.05 2.01 -27.72
CA ASP A 427 -14.15 2.94 -27.98
C ASP A 427 -15.11 2.43 -29.09
N ASN A 428 -14.65 1.53 -29.98
CA ASN A 428 -15.50 0.92 -31.01
C ASN A 428 -16.56 -0.02 -30.43
N MET A 429 -16.41 -0.42 -29.16
CA MET A 429 -17.43 -1.20 -28.45
C MET A 429 -18.49 -0.30 -27.77
N THR A 430 -18.50 1.00 -28.03
CA THR A 430 -19.53 1.90 -27.54
C THR A 430 -20.85 1.63 -28.26
N TYR A 431 -21.88 1.30 -27.49
CA TYR A 431 -23.26 1.17 -27.94
C TYR A 431 -24.14 2.18 -27.17
N ASN A 432 -24.93 1.76 -26.20
CA ASN A 432 -25.68 2.67 -25.33
C ASN A 432 -24.82 3.23 -24.20
N ILE A 433 -23.75 2.51 -23.83
CA ILE A 433 -22.79 2.90 -22.80
C ILE A 433 -21.37 2.75 -23.34
N ARG A 434 -20.51 3.65 -22.93
CA ARG A 434 -19.10 3.69 -23.34
C ARG A 434 -18.27 2.77 -22.44
N PRO A 435 -17.27 2.03 -22.99
CA PRO A 435 -16.33 1.25 -22.20
C PRO A 435 -15.63 2.08 -21.12
N THR A 436 -15.45 1.51 -19.95
CA THR A 436 -15.16 2.25 -18.71
C THR A 436 -13.77 2.88 -18.64
N GLY A 437 -12.81 2.42 -19.45
CA GLY A 437 -11.43 2.92 -19.51
C GLY A 437 -11.16 3.93 -20.62
N VAL A 438 -12.11 4.17 -21.52
CA VAL A 438 -11.89 5.03 -22.70
C VAL A 438 -11.49 6.46 -22.33
N SER A 439 -11.95 6.97 -21.19
CA SER A 439 -11.62 8.34 -20.75
C SER A 439 -10.12 8.58 -20.48
N ILE A 440 -9.35 7.52 -20.27
CA ILE A 440 -7.90 7.58 -20.05
C ILE A 440 -7.09 6.92 -21.17
N LYS A 441 -7.73 6.40 -22.23
CA LYS A 441 -7.04 5.72 -23.34
C LYS A 441 -5.94 6.56 -23.97
N SER A 442 -6.18 7.86 -24.17
CA SER A 442 -5.20 8.77 -24.77
C SER A 442 -3.96 9.04 -23.93
N MET A 443 -3.98 8.64 -22.67
CA MET A 443 -2.83 8.74 -21.76
C MET A 443 -1.91 7.51 -21.84
N LEU A 444 -2.41 6.40 -22.41
CA LEU A 444 -1.73 5.11 -22.42
C LEU A 444 -0.96 4.93 -23.74
N THR A 445 0.30 4.53 -23.64
CA THR A 445 1.20 4.30 -24.77
C THR A 445 1.34 2.83 -25.12
N THR A 446 0.90 1.93 -24.23
CA THR A 446 0.98 0.49 -24.43
C THR A 446 -0.33 -0.23 -24.06
N LYS A 447 -0.33 -1.55 -24.22
CA LYS A 447 -1.49 -2.43 -23.95
C LYS A 447 -1.58 -2.76 -22.45
N TYR A 448 -2.76 -2.64 -21.90
CA TYR A 448 -3.08 -3.02 -20.52
C TYR A 448 -4.41 -3.79 -20.44
N ALA A 449 -4.46 -4.76 -19.55
CA ALA A 449 -5.70 -5.33 -19.05
C ALA A 449 -6.13 -4.54 -17.81
N ALA A 450 -7.37 -4.07 -17.75
CA ALA A 450 -7.80 -3.25 -16.62
C ALA A 450 -9.27 -3.43 -16.28
N LYS A 451 -9.64 -3.01 -15.07
CA LYS A 451 -11.03 -2.96 -14.62
C LYS A 451 -11.25 -1.81 -13.64
N SER A 452 -12.27 -1.02 -13.89
CA SER A 452 -12.76 -0.02 -12.94
C SER A 452 -13.76 -0.64 -11.97
N GLY A 453 -13.81 -0.15 -10.75
CA GLY A 453 -14.83 -0.42 -9.76
C GLY A 453 -15.42 0.88 -9.24
N SER A 454 -16.71 0.91 -8.98
CA SER A 454 -17.36 2.02 -8.31
C SER A 454 -18.52 1.53 -7.45
N THR A 455 -18.68 2.18 -6.32
CA THR A 455 -19.85 2.16 -5.45
C THR A 455 -20.28 3.62 -5.23
N ASP A 456 -21.24 3.86 -4.38
CA ASP A 456 -21.62 5.24 -4.04
C ASP A 456 -20.48 5.97 -3.30
N THR A 457 -19.60 5.25 -2.61
CA THR A 457 -18.56 5.80 -1.72
C THR A 457 -17.13 5.52 -2.14
N ASP A 458 -16.92 4.62 -3.10
CA ASP A 458 -15.59 4.13 -3.46
C ASP A 458 -15.40 4.09 -4.97
N ASN A 459 -14.23 4.54 -5.42
CA ASN A 459 -13.78 4.38 -6.80
C ASN A 459 -12.47 3.61 -6.86
N TRP A 460 -12.38 2.71 -7.83
CA TRP A 460 -11.21 1.88 -8.08
C TRP A 460 -10.80 1.91 -9.54
N MET A 461 -9.51 1.89 -9.76
CA MET A 461 -8.91 1.51 -11.04
C MET A 461 -7.81 0.51 -10.77
N VAL A 462 -7.95 -0.67 -11.35
CA VAL A 462 -6.95 -1.74 -11.26
C VAL A 462 -6.60 -2.18 -12.66
N GLY A 463 -5.32 -2.33 -12.94
CA GLY A 463 -4.88 -2.79 -14.25
C GLY A 463 -3.43 -3.22 -14.24
N TYR A 464 -3.07 -3.96 -15.28
CA TYR A 464 -1.79 -4.63 -15.38
C TYR A 464 -1.39 -4.92 -16.82
N ASN A 465 -0.13 -5.24 -16.98
CA ASN A 465 0.44 -6.03 -18.04
C ASN A 465 1.53 -6.95 -17.44
N PRO A 466 2.35 -7.67 -18.22
CA PRO A 466 3.39 -8.55 -17.66
C PRO A 466 4.41 -7.85 -16.76
N ASP A 467 4.61 -6.53 -16.95
CA ASP A 467 5.70 -5.78 -16.33
C ASP A 467 5.28 -5.10 -15.01
N ILE A 468 4.02 -4.66 -14.91
CA ILE A 468 3.52 -3.92 -13.75
C ILE A 468 2.03 -4.17 -13.49
N VAL A 469 1.66 -4.25 -12.22
CA VAL A 469 0.27 -4.20 -11.73
C VAL A 469 0.11 -3.06 -10.74
N VAL A 470 -0.95 -2.27 -10.94
CA VAL A 470 -1.27 -1.12 -10.08
C VAL A 470 -2.75 -1.14 -9.71
N SER A 471 -3.04 -0.96 -8.44
CA SER A 471 -4.38 -0.65 -7.95
C SER A 471 -4.40 0.73 -7.33
N VAL A 472 -5.41 1.51 -7.69
CA VAL A 472 -5.70 2.82 -7.11
C VAL A 472 -7.12 2.81 -6.58
N TRP A 473 -7.27 3.17 -5.32
CA TRP A 473 -8.54 3.46 -4.67
C TRP A 473 -8.66 4.97 -4.45
N SER A 474 -9.86 5.51 -4.54
CA SER A 474 -10.19 6.86 -4.07
C SER A 474 -11.58 6.89 -3.45
N GLY A 475 -11.71 7.63 -2.35
CA GLY A 475 -12.95 7.73 -1.56
C GLY A 475 -12.77 8.63 -0.34
N TYR A 476 -13.84 8.81 0.40
CA TYR A 476 -13.82 9.57 1.66
C TYR A 476 -13.70 8.64 2.87
N ASP A 477 -12.93 9.05 3.88
CA ASP A 477 -12.73 8.26 5.12
C ASP A 477 -14.05 7.99 5.88
N ASN A 478 -14.99 8.91 5.79
CA ASN A 478 -16.29 8.84 6.46
C ASN A 478 -17.41 8.18 5.62
N ASN A 479 -17.06 7.48 4.53
CA ASN A 479 -18.00 6.85 3.60
C ASN A 479 -19.01 7.84 2.99
N LYS A 480 -18.61 9.10 2.78
CA LYS A 480 -19.40 10.08 2.07
C LYS A 480 -19.56 9.68 0.60
N GLU A 481 -20.73 9.90 0.03
CA GLU A 481 -21.03 9.65 -1.37
C GLU A 481 -20.15 10.51 -2.30
N ILE A 482 -19.66 9.91 -3.39
CA ILE A 482 -18.85 10.56 -4.42
C ILE A 482 -19.79 11.12 -5.49
N ILE A 483 -20.14 12.39 -5.37
CA ILE A 483 -21.04 13.07 -6.30
C ILE A 483 -20.26 13.79 -7.41
N SER A 484 -19.10 14.35 -7.08
CA SER A 484 -18.28 15.11 -8.02
C SER A 484 -17.69 14.23 -9.11
N SER A 485 -17.83 14.65 -10.38
CA SER A 485 -17.20 13.96 -11.52
C SER A 485 -15.68 14.05 -11.52
N LEU A 486 -15.09 15.05 -10.85
CA LEU A 486 -13.63 15.17 -10.67
C LEU A 486 -13.16 14.13 -9.68
N ASP A 487 -13.84 14.00 -8.54
CA ASP A 487 -13.52 12.99 -7.52
C ASP A 487 -13.68 11.58 -8.08
N ALA A 488 -14.73 11.32 -8.86
CA ALA A 488 -14.98 10.04 -9.50
C ALA A 488 -13.91 9.61 -10.53
N LYS A 489 -13.18 10.56 -11.11
CA LYS A 489 -12.13 10.30 -12.09
C LYS A 489 -10.72 10.31 -11.51
N PHE A 490 -10.56 10.81 -10.29
CA PHE A 490 -9.27 11.06 -9.65
C PHE A 490 -8.36 9.81 -9.69
N GLY A 491 -8.83 8.69 -9.17
CA GLY A 491 -8.06 7.45 -9.13
C GLY A 491 -7.70 6.90 -10.52
N LYS A 492 -8.57 7.07 -11.53
CA LYS A 492 -8.26 6.62 -12.91
C LYS A 492 -7.09 7.37 -13.52
N TYR A 493 -7.03 8.69 -13.31
CA TYR A 493 -5.93 9.50 -13.84
C TYR A 493 -4.60 9.20 -13.16
N ILE A 494 -4.61 8.99 -11.82
CA ILE A 494 -3.41 8.58 -11.08
C ILE A 494 -2.93 7.22 -11.58
N TRP A 495 -3.83 6.26 -11.80
CA TRP A 495 -3.48 4.96 -12.34
C TRP A 495 -2.75 5.08 -13.69
N ALA A 496 -3.31 5.84 -14.63
CA ALA A 496 -2.72 6.04 -15.95
C ALA A 496 -1.34 6.72 -15.86
N ASP A 497 -1.21 7.79 -15.07
CA ASP A 497 0.07 8.47 -14.86
C ASP A 497 1.11 7.51 -14.24
N THR A 498 0.69 6.63 -13.31
CA THR A 498 1.57 5.69 -12.61
C THR A 498 2.13 4.62 -13.56
N VAL A 499 1.26 3.96 -14.35
CA VAL A 499 1.71 2.89 -15.25
C VAL A 499 2.58 3.42 -16.37
N GLU A 500 2.32 4.63 -16.87
CA GLU A 500 3.15 5.27 -17.90
C GLU A 500 4.47 5.82 -17.31
N ALA A 501 4.46 6.29 -16.05
CA ALA A 501 5.68 6.70 -15.36
C ALA A 501 6.65 5.53 -15.19
N TYR A 502 6.16 4.33 -14.93
CA TYR A 502 6.99 3.13 -14.79
C TYR A 502 7.87 2.89 -16.02
N TYR A 503 7.30 2.96 -17.22
CA TYR A 503 8.07 2.77 -18.47
C TYR A 503 9.03 3.91 -18.74
N ARG A 504 8.62 5.15 -18.49
CA ARG A 504 9.49 6.32 -18.64
C ARG A 504 10.71 6.25 -17.71
N ILE A 505 10.53 5.75 -16.47
CA ILE A 505 11.57 5.65 -15.45
C ILE A 505 12.50 4.48 -15.72
N THR A 506 11.94 3.30 -15.99
CA THR A 506 12.74 2.08 -16.15
C THR A 506 13.39 1.96 -17.53
N GLY A 507 12.84 2.65 -18.53
CA GLY A 507 13.31 2.56 -19.93
C GLY A 507 13.09 1.18 -20.58
N ILE A 508 12.35 0.27 -19.92
CA ILE A 508 12.06 -1.05 -20.50
C ILE A 508 11.06 -0.92 -21.65
N THR A 509 11.18 -1.78 -22.64
CA THR A 509 10.19 -1.90 -23.69
C THR A 509 8.97 -2.65 -23.14
N PRO A 510 7.75 -2.08 -23.25
CA PRO A 510 6.54 -2.75 -22.80
C PRO A 510 6.36 -4.11 -23.44
N SER A 511 6.01 -5.10 -22.63
CA SER A 511 5.72 -6.46 -23.10
C SER A 511 4.23 -6.77 -23.07
N TRP A 512 3.84 -7.80 -23.83
CA TRP A 512 2.52 -8.40 -23.75
C TRP A 512 2.68 -9.93 -23.79
N TYR A 513 1.64 -10.64 -23.41
CA TYR A 513 1.66 -12.10 -23.33
C TYR A 513 1.76 -12.73 -24.71
N GLU A 514 2.54 -13.79 -24.84
CA GLU A 514 2.50 -14.68 -26.00
C GLU A 514 1.20 -15.49 -25.96
N THR A 515 0.62 -15.73 -27.15
CA THR A 515 -0.59 -16.54 -27.27
C THR A 515 -0.27 -18.01 -26.93
N PRO A 516 -0.91 -18.63 -25.94
CA PRO A 516 -0.71 -20.03 -25.60
C PRO A 516 -0.99 -20.96 -26.81
N GLN A 517 -0.28 -22.09 -26.87
CA GLN A 517 -0.38 -23.00 -28.01
C GLN A 517 -1.77 -23.63 -28.22
N ASP A 518 -2.53 -23.77 -27.15
CA ASP A 518 -3.90 -24.29 -27.15
C ASP A 518 -4.97 -23.20 -27.38
N VAL A 519 -4.55 -21.96 -27.66
CA VAL A 519 -5.44 -20.82 -27.92
C VAL A 519 -5.41 -20.47 -29.42
N ILE A 520 -6.58 -20.11 -29.95
CA ILE A 520 -6.74 -19.52 -31.29
C ILE A 520 -7.52 -18.21 -31.19
N SER A 521 -7.41 -17.38 -32.22
CA SER A 521 -8.21 -16.17 -32.38
C SER A 521 -9.19 -16.30 -33.54
N VAL A 522 -10.37 -15.71 -33.38
CA VAL A 522 -11.40 -15.66 -34.42
C VAL A 522 -11.91 -14.22 -34.50
N GLU A 523 -11.99 -13.70 -35.73
CA GLU A 523 -12.56 -12.37 -35.99
C GLU A 523 -14.08 -12.42 -35.84
N ILE A 524 -14.60 -11.79 -34.78
CA ILE A 524 -16.05 -11.71 -34.50
C ILE A 524 -16.42 -10.31 -34.02
N ASN A 525 -17.72 -10.01 -34.01
CA ASN A 525 -18.25 -8.82 -33.34
C ASN A 525 -18.09 -9.01 -31.80
N PRO A 526 -17.25 -8.21 -31.13
CA PRO A 526 -16.99 -8.38 -29.71
C PRO A 526 -18.20 -8.02 -28.82
N THR A 527 -19.19 -7.29 -29.35
CA THR A 527 -20.40 -6.91 -28.61
C THR A 527 -21.38 -8.06 -28.53
N THR A 528 -21.68 -8.67 -29.67
CA THR A 528 -22.65 -9.78 -29.76
C THR A 528 -22.04 -11.15 -29.51
N GLY A 529 -20.72 -11.29 -29.67
CA GLY A 529 -20.02 -12.58 -29.54
C GLY A 529 -20.17 -13.51 -30.75
N PHE A 530 -20.72 -13.03 -31.88
CA PHE A 530 -20.95 -13.81 -33.11
C PHE A 530 -20.18 -13.23 -34.30
N TYR A 531 -20.23 -13.89 -35.45
CA TYR A 531 -19.75 -13.32 -36.69
C TYR A 531 -20.49 -12.04 -37.02
N ALA A 532 -19.73 -11.02 -37.39
CA ALA A 532 -20.28 -9.71 -37.71
C ALA A 532 -21.03 -9.73 -39.05
N ALA A 533 -22.10 -8.96 -39.15
CA ALA A 533 -22.68 -8.60 -40.41
C ALA A 533 -21.77 -7.65 -41.20
N PHE A 534 -22.04 -7.49 -42.49
CA PHE A 534 -21.23 -6.60 -43.34
C PHE A 534 -21.22 -5.17 -42.79
N GLY A 535 -20.03 -4.63 -42.55
CA GLY A 535 -19.85 -3.26 -42.05
C GLY A 535 -19.88 -3.12 -40.51
N GLU A 536 -20.14 -4.18 -39.77
CA GLU A 536 -20.03 -4.15 -38.31
C GLU A 536 -18.56 -4.27 -37.84
N TYR A 537 -18.30 -3.73 -36.66
CA TYR A 537 -16.99 -3.80 -36.02
C TYR A 537 -16.62 -5.24 -35.64
N THR A 538 -15.41 -5.64 -35.99
CA THR A 538 -14.83 -6.92 -35.57
C THR A 538 -13.48 -6.71 -34.90
N LYS A 539 -13.10 -7.66 -34.07
CA LYS A 539 -11.75 -7.78 -33.53
C LYS A 539 -11.43 -9.26 -33.23
N PRO A 540 -10.14 -9.62 -33.15
CA PRO A 540 -9.75 -10.94 -32.70
C PRO A 540 -10.26 -11.20 -31.28
N ILE A 541 -11.05 -12.26 -31.11
CA ILE A 541 -11.43 -12.81 -29.82
C ILE A 541 -10.80 -14.18 -29.69
N TYR A 542 -10.27 -14.48 -28.53
CA TYR A 542 -9.45 -15.64 -28.28
C TYR A 542 -10.25 -16.76 -27.60
N PHE A 543 -9.96 -18.01 -27.97
CA PHE A 543 -10.66 -19.21 -27.48
C PHE A 543 -9.67 -20.35 -27.28
N LYS A 544 -9.91 -21.21 -26.27
CA LYS A 544 -9.22 -22.52 -26.22
C LYS A 544 -9.70 -23.40 -27.36
N LYS A 545 -8.79 -24.14 -28.00
CA LYS A 545 -9.10 -25.07 -29.10
C LYS A 545 -10.10 -26.17 -28.70
N GLU A 546 -10.08 -26.55 -27.42
CA GLU A 546 -10.99 -27.56 -26.86
C GLU A 546 -12.37 -26.99 -26.48
N ASN A 547 -12.52 -25.67 -26.42
CA ASN A 547 -13.76 -24.98 -26.02
C ASN A 547 -14.11 -23.85 -27.00
N LEU A 548 -14.39 -24.24 -28.25
CA LEU A 548 -14.79 -23.31 -29.29
C LEU A 548 -16.30 -23.08 -29.24
N PRO A 549 -16.76 -21.83 -29.49
CA PRO A 549 -18.18 -21.57 -29.74
C PRO A 549 -18.68 -22.43 -30.92
N TRP A 550 -19.90 -22.94 -30.80
CA TRP A 550 -20.49 -23.81 -31.80
C TRP A 550 -20.44 -23.27 -33.23
N PHE A 551 -20.59 -21.98 -33.42
CA PHE A 551 -20.58 -21.33 -34.74
C PHE A 551 -19.19 -21.30 -35.40
N VAL A 552 -18.11 -21.42 -34.61
CA VAL A 552 -16.73 -21.45 -35.15
C VAL A 552 -16.47 -22.77 -35.88
N ASN A 553 -17.04 -23.86 -35.40
CA ASN A 553 -16.86 -25.20 -36.01
C ASN A 553 -17.56 -25.37 -37.37
N PHE A 554 -18.59 -24.57 -37.68
CA PHE A 554 -19.33 -24.65 -38.95
C PHE A 554 -18.65 -23.96 -40.14
N LYS A 555 -17.58 -23.20 -39.94
CA LYS A 555 -16.87 -22.48 -41.01
C LYS A 555 -15.75 -23.30 -41.65
N ASN A 556 -15.43 -24.48 -41.11
CA ASN A 556 -14.38 -25.38 -41.59
C ASN A 556 -14.90 -26.59 -42.41
N ASP A 557 -16.24 -26.66 -42.62
CA ASP A 557 -16.90 -27.58 -43.56
C ASP A 557 -17.38 -26.81 -44.79
#